data_15cf3d0a9394322538b08f0914892471
#
_entry.id   15cf3d0a9394322538b08f0914892471
#
_cell.length_a   1.000
_cell.length_b   1.000
_cell.length_c   1.000
_cell.angle_alpha   90.00
_cell.angle_beta   90.00
_cell.angle_gamma   90.00
#
_symmetry.space_group_name_H-M   'P 1'
#
loop_
_entity.id
_entity.type
_entity.pdbx_description
1 polymer ?
#
loop_
_entity_poly.entity_id
_entity_poly.type
_entity_poly.pdbx_seq_one_letter_code
_entity_poly.pdbx_strand_id
1 'polypeptide(L)'
;LLFEKSYEYGEHQGLGFVQGEVCPLEPDLKDPALKVPQIGWNALHILRDDPLFQYIQEGEYVYYVHSYYGRHCTASTLAVSDYSIPVTGVVRAGKVYGTQFHPEKSGDTGLRILKAFAEL
;
A
#
# COMPACT_ATOMS: atom_id res chain seq x y z
N LEU A 1 2.57 -12.22 -4.29
CA LEU A 1 3.59 -11.46 -3.57
C LEU A 1 4.54 -10.78 -4.56
N LEU A 2 4.45 -9.44 -4.65
CA LEU A 2 5.23 -8.65 -5.62
C LEU A 2 6.66 -8.37 -5.16
N PHE A 3 6.89 -8.37 -3.85
CA PHE A 3 8.17 -8.01 -3.25
C PHE A 3 9.20 -9.14 -3.34
N GLU A 4 10.44 -8.83 -2.99
CA GLU A 4 11.53 -9.80 -3.00
C GLU A 4 11.37 -10.87 -1.94
N LYS A 5 10.86 -10.48 -0.75
CA LYS A 5 10.68 -11.37 0.39
C LYS A 5 9.41 -11.05 1.17
N SER A 6 8.90 -12.03 1.89
CA SER A 6 7.87 -11.87 2.91
C SER A 6 8.26 -12.64 4.16
N TYR A 7 7.99 -12.04 5.32
CA TYR A 7 8.19 -12.69 6.61
C TYR A 7 6.87 -13.17 7.23
N GLU A 8 5.79 -13.15 6.46
CA GLU A 8 4.51 -13.67 6.89
C GLU A 8 4.56 -15.20 6.92
N TYR A 9 4.36 -15.79 8.11
CA TYR A 9 4.45 -17.23 8.33
C TYR A 9 5.83 -17.80 7.97
N GLY A 10 6.90 -17.07 8.31
CA GLY A 10 8.28 -17.45 8.01
C GLY A 10 8.84 -16.67 6.83
N GLU A 11 10.11 -16.90 6.52
CA GLU A 11 10.75 -16.20 5.41
C GLU A 11 10.42 -16.90 4.09
N HIS A 12 9.85 -16.16 3.15
CA HIS A 12 9.50 -16.65 1.82
C HIS A 12 10.01 -15.72 0.75
N GLN A 13 10.48 -16.28 -0.36
CA GLN A 13 10.83 -15.48 -1.52
C GLN A 13 9.58 -15.11 -2.30
N GLY A 14 9.51 -13.86 -2.74
CA GLY A 14 8.45 -13.36 -3.61
C GLY A 14 8.86 -13.33 -5.06
N LEU A 15 8.03 -12.71 -5.91
CA LEU A 15 8.28 -12.60 -7.34
C LEU A 15 9.39 -11.60 -7.68
N GLY A 16 9.71 -10.68 -6.76
CA GLY A 16 10.80 -9.73 -6.95
C GLY A 16 10.52 -8.62 -7.96
N PHE A 17 9.27 -8.39 -8.33
CA PHE A 17 8.92 -7.28 -9.24
C PHE A 17 9.10 -5.91 -8.58
N VAL A 18 8.96 -5.85 -7.26
CA VAL A 18 9.10 -4.63 -6.48
C VAL A 18 10.22 -4.82 -5.47
N GLN A 19 11.17 -3.89 -5.44
CA GLN A 19 12.22 -3.90 -4.44
C GLN A 19 11.63 -3.71 -3.04
N GLY A 20 12.11 -4.51 -2.08
CA GLY A 20 11.66 -4.43 -0.70
C GLY A 20 11.15 -5.76 -0.19
N GLU A 21 10.52 -5.72 0.96
CA GLU A 21 10.06 -6.92 1.66
C GLU A 21 8.77 -6.64 2.44
N VAL A 22 8.02 -7.70 2.72
CA VAL A 22 6.80 -7.63 3.52
C VAL A 22 7.14 -8.03 4.95
N CYS A 23 6.93 -7.12 5.89
CA CYS A 23 7.32 -7.25 7.29
C CYS A 23 6.13 -7.04 8.22
N PRO A 24 6.19 -7.57 9.47
CA PRO A 24 5.15 -7.28 10.47
C PRO A 24 5.06 -5.78 10.75
N LEU A 25 3.83 -5.27 10.83
CA LEU A 25 3.57 -3.86 11.11
C LEU A 25 3.78 -3.51 12.59
N GLU A 26 3.38 -4.41 13.49
CA GLU A 26 3.34 -4.14 14.94
C GLU A 26 4.68 -3.64 15.51
N PRO A 27 5.83 -4.28 15.24
CA PRO A 27 7.10 -3.84 15.84
C PRO A 27 7.51 -2.43 15.40
N ASP A 28 6.99 -1.96 14.28
CA ASP A 28 7.39 -0.67 13.71
C ASP A 28 6.47 0.47 14.11
N LEU A 29 5.32 0.19 14.74
CA LEU A 29 4.41 1.22 15.21
C LEU A 29 5.02 1.95 16.40
N LYS A 30 4.94 3.28 16.38
CA LYS A 30 5.46 4.14 17.46
C LYS A 30 4.41 4.43 18.51
N ASP A 31 3.14 4.33 18.18
CA ASP A 31 2.02 4.58 19.08
C ASP A 31 1.47 3.26 19.61
N PRO A 32 1.69 2.94 20.92
CA PRO A 32 1.22 1.68 21.48
C PRO A 32 -0.31 1.58 21.57
N ALA A 33 -1.03 2.68 21.40
CA ALA A 33 -2.49 2.66 21.39
C ALA A 33 -3.06 2.13 20.08
N LEU A 34 -2.28 2.11 19.00
CA LEU A 34 -2.71 1.60 17.72
C LEU A 34 -2.64 0.08 17.69
N LYS A 35 -3.63 -0.52 17.08
CA LYS A 35 -3.78 -1.97 17.03
C LYS A 35 -3.35 -2.54 15.68
N VAL A 36 -2.94 -3.81 15.70
CA VAL A 36 -2.70 -4.61 14.50
C VAL A 36 -3.68 -5.77 14.53
N PRO A 37 -4.39 -6.05 13.43
CA PRO A 37 -4.24 -5.43 12.11
C PRO A 37 -4.70 -3.97 12.04
N GLN A 38 -4.15 -3.21 11.09
CA GLN A 38 -4.69 -1.92 10.71
C GLN A 38 -6.01 -2.15 9.99
N ILE A 39 -7.11 -1.70 10.57
CA ILE A 39 -8.45 -1.87 9.99
C ILE A 39 -9.12 -0.50 9.98
N GLY A 40 -9.61 -0.10 8.80
CA GLY A 40 -10.39 1.12 8.68
C GLY A 40 -9.94 1.99 7.51
N TRP A 41 -10.45 3.22 7.51
CA TRP A 41 -10.23 4.18 6.46
C TRP A 41 -9.09 5.12 6.80
N ASN A 42 -8.14 5.27 5.89
CA ASN A 42 -7.02 6.18 6.02
C ASN A 42 -6.85 6.99 4.75
N ALA A 43 -6.42 8.24 4.91
CA ALA A 43 -6.15 9.12 3.79
C ALA A 43 -4.93 8.64 3.01
N LEU A 44 -5.01 8.71 1.69
CA LEU A 44 -3.92 8.33 0.80
C LEU A 44 -3.12 9.58 0.43
N HIS A 45 -1.84 9.60 0.77
CA HIS A 45 -0.92 10.69 0.45
C HIS A 45 -0.10 10.33 -0.78
N ILE A 46 -0.33 11.05 -1.87
CA ILE A 46 0.32 10.79 -3.15
C ILE A 46 1.71 11.42 -3.14
N LEU A 47 2.75 10.59 -3.28
CA LEU A 47 4.14 11.04 -3.27
C LEU A 47 4.65 11.34 -4.67
N ARG A 48 4.12 10.69 -5.69
CA ARG A 48 4.54 10.85 -7.09
C ARG A 48 3.32 10.82 -7.98
N ASP A 49 3.33 11.65 -9.03
CA ASP A 49 2.30 11.61 -10.05
C ASP A 49 2.37 10.31 -10.83
N ASP A 50 1.20 9.75 -11.11
CA ASP A 50 1.07 8.53 -11.88
C ASP A 50 -0.31 8.49 -12.53
N PRO A 51 -0.43 7.92 -13.74
CA PRO A 51 -1.74 7.76 -14.38
C PRO A 51 -2.78 7.02 -13.54
N LEU A 52 -2.33 6.19 -12.57
CA LEU A 52 -3.24 5.50 -11.66
C LEU A 52 -4.07 6.48 -10.83
N PHE A 53 -3.56 7.70 -10.59
CA PHE A 53 -4.22 8.71 -9.76
C PHE A 53 -5.01 9.74 -10.55
N GLN A 54 -5.23 9.53 -11.85
CA GLN A 54 -5.85 10.53 -12.71
C GLN A 54 -7.29 10.91 -12.32
N TYR A 55 -7.98 10.05 -11.58
CA TYR A 55 -9.37 10.29 -11.16
C TYR A 55 -9.52 10.54 -9.66
N ILE A 56 -8.43 10.57 -8.91
CA ILE A 56 -8.47 10.82 -7.47
C ILE A 56 -7.59 12.02 -7.10
N GLN A 57 -7.79 12.52 -5.89
CA GLN A 57 -7.05 13.66 -5.37
C GLN A 57 -6.29 13.25 -4.10
N GLU A 58 -5.27 14.05 -3.77
CA GLU A 58 -4.54 13.91 -2.51
C GLU A 58 -5.50 13.90 -1.32
N GLY A 59 -5.31 12.95 -0.41
CA GLY A 59 -6.08 12.89 0.83
C GLY A 59 -7.39 12.13 0.75
N GLU A 60 -7.73 11.51 -0.39
CA GLU A 60 -8.91 10.65 -0.46
C GLU A 60 -8.70 9.39 0.37
N TYR A 61 -9.77 8.89 0.97
CA TYR A 61 -9.71 7.77 1.90
C TYR A 61 -9.85 6.43 1.21
N VAL A 62 -9.04 5.47 1.65
CA VAL A 62 -9.08 4.08 1.19
C VAL A 62 -9.15 3.15 2.39
N TYR A 63 -9.64 1.93 2.17
CA TYR A 63 -9.88 0.96 3.23
C TYR A 63 -8.74 -0.03 3.37
N TYR A 64 -8.20 -0.13 4.59
CA TYR A 64 -7.11 -1.05 4.94
C TYR A 64 -7.61 -2.17 5.86
N VAL A 65 -7.08 -3.35 5.65
CA VAL A 65 -7.16 -4.46 6.62
C VAL A 65 -5.92 -5.34 6.42
N HIS A 66 -4.88 -5.12 7.24
CA HIS A 66 -3.61 -5.86 7.11
C HIS A 66 -2.80 -5.83 8.40
N SER A 67 -1.94 -6.83 8.57
CA SER A 67 -1.00 -6.95 9.69
C SER A 67 0.45 -6.86 9.24
N TYR A 68 0.71 -6.99 7.95
CA TYR A 68 2.02 -6.90 7.33
C TYR A 68 2.03 -5.78 6.31
N TYR A 69 3.19 -5.20 6.04
CA TYR A 69 3.29 -4.10 5.10
C TYR A 69 4.62 -4.14 4.35
N GLY A 70 4.67 -3.43 3.22
CA GLY A 70 5.88 -3.31 2.42
C GLY A 70 6.88 -2.36 3.06
N ARG A 71 8.13 -2.80 3.19
CA ARG A 71 9.26 -2.00 3.69
C ARG A 71 10.38 -1.98 2.68
N HIS A 72 11.26 -0.98 2.79
CA HIS A 72 12.44 -0.83 1.94
C HIS A 72 12.08 -0.77 0.45
N CYS A 73 10.90 -0.19 0.14
CA CYS A 73 10.38 -0.09 -1.21
C CYS A 73 10.16 1.36 -1.65
N THR A 74 10.87 2.31 -1.03
CA THR A 74 10.71 3.75 -1.29
C THR A 74 10.86 4.08 -2.78
N ALA A 75 11.78 3.42 -3.47
CA ALA A 75 12.00 3.66 -4.90
C ALA A 75 10.77 3.35 -5.76
N SER A 76 9.92 2.43 -5.30
CA SER A 76 8.71 2.00 -6.01
C SER A 76 7.43 2.55 -5.41
N THR A 77 7.50 3.28 -4.28
CA THR A 77 6.32 3.77 -3.58
C THR A 77 5.75 5.00 -4.27
N LEU A 78 4.48 4.94 -4.65
CA LEU A 78 3.75 6.06 -5.25
C LEU A 78 2.93 6.82 -4.21
N ALA A 79 2.41 6.13 -3.20
CA ALA A 79 1.54 6.74 -2.20
C ALA A 79 1.65 6.00 -0.87
N VAL A 80 1.43 6.72 0.21
CA VAL A 80 1.46 6.20 1.58
C VAL A 80 0.23 6.64 2.35
N SER A 81 -0.06 5.95 3.44
CA SER A 81 -1.01 6.38 4.45
C SER A 81 -0.36 6.39 5.81
N ASP A 82 -0.78 7.31 6.67
CA ASP A 82 -0.19 7.45 8.00
C ASP A 82 -0.91 6.53 9.00
N TYR A 83 -0.15 5.66 9.65
CA TYR A 83 -0.64 4.82 10.74
C TYR A 83 0.47 4.72 11.80
N SER A 84 0.71 5.83 12.52
CA SER A 84 1.87 6.05 13.41
C SER A 84 3.17 6.22 12.61
N ILE A 85 3.34 5.45 11.55
CA ILE A 85 4.43 5.53 10.59
C ILE A 85 3.84 5.63 9.19
N PRO A 86 4.59 6.11 8.19
CA PRO A 86 4.13 6.04 6.81
C PRO A 86 4.07 4.58 6.36
N VAL A 87 2.87 4.13 6.01
CA VAL A 87 2.65 2.77 5.49
C VAL A 87 2.49 2.87 3.99
N THR A 88 3.28 2.10 3.25
CA THR A 88 3.21 2.07 1.79
C THR A 88 1.83 1.60 1.35
N GLY A 89 1.13 2.44 0.60
CA GLY A 89 -0.21 2.14 0.10
C GLY A 89 -0.22 1.66 -1.34
N VAL A 90 0.60 2.29 -2.20
CA VAL A 90 0.66 1.97 -3.63
C VAL A 90 2.11 1.89 -4.08
N VAL A 91 2.43 0.84 -4.82
CA VAL A 91 3.75 0.67 -5.44
C VAL A 91 3.60 0.46 -6.95
N ARG A 92 4.68 0.79 -7.67
CA ARG A 92 4.78 0.53 -9.10
C ARG A 92 6.20 0.16 -9.47
N ALA A 93 6.35 -0.88 -10.28
CA ALA A 93 7.63 -1.27 -10.88
C ALA A 93 7.37 -1.59 -12.36
N GLY A 94 7.78 -0.67 -13.26
CA GLY A 94 7.47 -0.79 -14.67
C GLY A 94 5.97 -0.75 -14.92
N LYS A 95 5.40 -1.87 -15.39
CA LYS A 95 3.96 -2.01 -15.64
C LYS A 95 3.24 -2.77 -14.52
N VAL A 96 3.94 -3.08 -13.43
CA VAL A 96 3.37 -3.82 -12.29
C VAL A 96 2.96 -2.83 -11.21
N TYR A 97 1.72 -2.89 -10.78
CA TYR A 97 1.16 -2.07 -9.71
C TYR A 97 0.71 -2.95 -8.55
N GLY A 98 0.83 -2.44 -7.34
CA GLY A 98 0.31 -3.12 -6.14
C GLY A 98 -0.28 -2.12 -5.17
N THR A 99 -1.31 -2.54 -4.44
CA THR A 99 -1.93 -1.75 -3.38
C THR A 99 -1.97 -2.56 -2.10
N GLN A 100 -1.76 -1.90 -0.95
CA GLN A 100 -1.94 -2.51 0.35
C GLN A 100 -3.41 -2.49 0.75
N PHE A 101 -4.10 -1.40 0.46
CA PHE A 101 -5.54 -1.30 0.70
C PHE A 101 -6.32 -2.13 -0.31
N HIS A 102 -7.61 -2.29 -0.04
CA HIS A 102 -8.53 -3.02 -0.91
C HIS A 102 -9.33 -2.03 -1.76
N PRO A 103 -8.98 -1.82 -3.04
CA PRO A 103 -9.74 -0.90 -3.90
C PRO A 103 -11.22 -1.28 -3.99
N GLU A 104 -11.52 -2.58 -4.05
CA GLU A 104 -12.89 -3.08 -4.14
C GLU A 104 -13.73 -2.77 -2.89
N LYS A 105 -13.07 -2.44 -1.76
CA LYS A 105 -13.72 -2.09 -0.50
C LYS A 105 -13.59 -0.60 -0.17
N SER A 106 -13.02 0.18 -1.06
CA SER A 106 -12.71 1.60 -0.83
C SER A 106 -13.73 2.56 -1.44
N GLY A 107 -14.95 2.09 -1.68
CA GLY A 107 -16.04 2.92 -2.19
C GLY A 107 -15.72 3.54 -3.55
N ASP A 108 -16.17 4.77 -3.77
CA ASP A 108 -15.97 5.49 -5.04
C ASP A 108 -14.50 5.74 -5.33
N THR A 109 -13.70 6.03 -4.33
CA THR A 109 -12.25 6.23 -4.50
C THR A 109 -11.62 4.97 -5.08
N GLY A 110 -11.94 3.80 -4.53
CA GLY A 110 -11.44 2.53 -5.03
C GLY A 110 -11.88 2.23 -6.45
N LEU A 111 -13.13 2.50 -6.78
CA LEU A 111 -13.66 2.33 -8.14
C LEU A 111 -12.93 3.21 -9.14
N ARG A 112 -12.63 4.45 -8.77
CA ARG A 112 -11.88 5.37 -9.64
C ARG A 112 -10.44 4.93 -9.85
N ILE A 113 -9.80 4.34 -8.83
CA ILE A 113 -8.47 3.77 -8.96
C ILE A 113 -8.49 2.58 -9.91
N LEU A 114 -9.47 1.68 -9.76
CA LEU A 114 -9.62 0.53 -10.65
C LEU A 114 -9.91 0.95 -12.08
N LYS A 115 -10.72 1.99 -12.28
CA LYS A 115 -10.98 2.57 -13.60
C LYS A 115 -9.68 3.08 -14.24
N ALA A 116 -8.89 3.83 -13.49
CA ALA A 116 -7.62 4.33 -13.98
C ALA A 116 -6.68 3.18 -14.38
N PHE A 117 -6.62 2.13 -13.56
CA PHE A 117 -5.81 0.96 -13.86
C PHE A 117 -6.26 0.26 -15.15
N ALA A 118 -7.56 0.13 -15.36
CA ALA A 118 -8.10 -0.50 -16.55
C ALA A 118 -7.81 0.30 -17.82
N GLU A 119 -7.56 1.60 -17.70
CA GLU A 119 -7.28 2.48 -18.83
C GLU A 119 -5.78 2.62 -19.15
N LEU A 120 -4.92 1.99 -18.37
CA LEU A 120 -3.47 2.06 -18.58
C LEU A 120 -3.02 1.27 -19.81
#